data_169965cb31cc8bce1e89cc4276dce69f
#
_entry.id   169965cb31cc8bce1e89cc4276dce69f
#
_cell.length_a   1.000
_cell.length_b   1.000
_cell.length_c   1.000
_cell.angle_alpha   90.00
_cell.angle_beta   90.00
_cell.angle_gamma   90.00
#
_symmetry.space_group_name_H-M   'P 1'
#
loop_
_entity.id
_entity.type
_entity.pdbx_description
1 polymer ?
#
loop_
_entity_poly.entity_id
_entity_poly.type
_entity_poly.pdbx_seq_one_letter_code
_entity_poly.pdbx_strand_id
1 'polypeptide(L)'
;EDGALKGTQTRVKDEPSKDGKSVITAHAAVYGLELPTKNSVVEVKMRFDGCTMMDVEFDDRKYTGSHYGHLSRAQVRLDKVTIMDEREGSQNEEIKAMKLDPTKKEEVAKRMAGTSATYPVKLKEGETYTVVVETVGDEMRVSIDGKGVAFLKSPGIGHETKSKIELGVAGQSGSFDEIKVWNAA
;
A
#
# COMPACT_ATOMS: atom_id res chain seq x y z
N GLU A 1 21.91 -2.86 3.05
CA GLU A 1 22.92 -2.88 4.13
C GLU A 1 22.62 -4.11 5.00
N ASP A 2 23.62 -4.88 5.35
CA ASP A 2 23.52 -6.04 6.26
C ASP A 2 22.43 -7.08 5.92
N GLY A 3 22.14 -7.24 4.63
CA GLY A 3 21.11 -8.16 4.13
C GLY A 3 19.70 -7.56 4.03
N ALA A 4 19.44 -6.41 4.63
CA ALA A 4 18.15 -5.74 4.58
C ALA A 4 18.00 -4.84 3.34
N LEU A 5 16.79 -4.75 2.82
CA LEU A 5 16.39 -3.79 1.78
C LEU A 5 16.08 -2.44 2.43
N LYS A 6 16.92 -1.42 2.19
CA LYS A 6 16.68 -0.07 2.68
C LYS A 6 16.02 0.81 1.63
N GLY A 7 14.86 1.34 1.94
CA GLY A 7 14.19 2.37 1.17
C GLY A 7 14.46 3.76 1.76
N THR A 8 14.76 4.74 0.90
CA THR A 8 14.89 6.15 1.29
C THR A 8 14.15 7.00 0.28
N GLN A 9 13.11 7.70 0.73
CA GLN A 9 12.42 8.67 -0.11
C GLN A 9 13.29 9.90 -0.30
N THR A 10 13.75 10.14 -1.52
CA THR A 10 14.62 11.30 -1.85
C THR A 10 13.83 12.54 -2.23
N ARG A 11 12.58 12.38 -2.67
CA ARG A 11 11.67 13.49 -3.02
C ARG A 11 10.41 13.42 -2.18
N VAL A 12 10.33 14.30 -1.18
CA VAL A 12 9.22 14.33 -0.21
C VAL A 12 8.12 15.34 -0.56
N LYS A 13 8.33 16.17 -1.59
CA LYS A 13 7.37 17.15 -2.11
C LYS A 13 7.51 17.30 -3.61
N ASP A 14 6.46 17.80 -4.24
CA ASP A 14 6.45 18.09 -5.66
C ASP A 14 7.49 19.17 -6.00
N GLU A 15 8.19 19.00 -7.12
CA GLU A 15 9.22 19.90 -7.60
C GLU A 15 9.01 20.19 -9.09
N PRO A 16 9.31 21.41 -9.56
CA PRO A 16 9.29 21.69 -10.99
C PRO A 16 10.36 20.84 -11.72
N SER A 17 10.02 20.38 -12.92
CA SER A 17 11.01 19.73 -13.79
C SER A 17 12.13 20.72 -14.19
N LYS A 18 13.29 20.19 -14.60
CA LYS A 18 14.45 21.02 -14.98
C LYS A 18 14.16 22.00 -16.11
N ASP A 19 13.23 21.67 -16.99
CA ASP A 19 12.78 22.52 -18.10
C ASP A 19 11.59 23.43 -17.76
N GLY A 20 11.07 23.35 -16.52
CA GLY A 20 9.95 24.13 -16.01
C GLY A 20 8.59 23.81 -16.64
N LYS A 21 8.48 22.79 -17.50
CA LYS A 21 7.26 22.49 -18.27
C LYS A 21 6.34 21.49 -17.59
N SER A 22 6.82 20.77 -16.57
CA SER A 22 6.07 19.78 -15.84
C SER A 22 6.40 19.80 -14.34
N VAL A 23 5.63 19.09 -13.56
CA VAL A 23 5.88 18.87 -12.14
C VAL A 23 6.32 17.43 -11.95
N ILE A 24 7.44 17.24 -11.25
CA ILE A 24 7.88 15.94 -10.79
C ILE A 24 7.25 15.73 -9.42
N THR A 25 6.29 14.83 -9.34
CA THR A 25 5.54 14.57 -8.09
C THR A 25 6.40 13.87 -7.05
N ALA A 26 6.11 14.15 -5.79
CA ALA A 26 6.63 13.37 -4.68
C ALA A 26 6.20 11.90 -4.83
N HIS A 27 7.11 10.98 -4.54
CA HIS A 27 6.84 9.56 -4.65
C HIS A 27 7.59 8.79 -3.55
N ALA A 28 6.93 7.79 -2.96
CA ALA A 28 7.58 6.86 -2.04
C ALA A 28 8.77 6.15 -2.72
N ALA A 29 9.74 5.73 -1.95
CA ALA A 29 10.72 4.77 -2.42
C ALA A 29 10.03 3.40 -2.49
N VAL A 30 10.02 2.78 -3.67
CA VAL A 30 9.29 1.53 -3.92
C VAL A 30 10.23 0.46 -4.44
N TYR A 31 10.08 -0.75 -3.93
CA TYR A 31 10.69 -1.96 -4.44
C TYR A 31 9.60 -2.93 -4.89
N GLY A 32 9.59 -3.30 -6.17
CA GLY A 32 8.60 -4.18 -6.75
C GLY A 32 9.10 -5.60 -6.93
N LEU A 33 8.27 -6.56 -6.55
CA LEU A 33 8.45 -7.99 -6.75
C LEU A 33 7.44 -8.46 -7.81
N GLU A 34 7.92 -8.83 -8.98
CA GLU A 34 7.09 -9.43 -10.04
C GLU A 34 6.79 -10.89 -9.66
N LEU A 35 5.70 -11.10 -8.95
CA LEU A 35 5.31 -12.40 -8.43
C LEU A 35 3.79 -12.55 -8.54
N PRO A 36 3.28 -13.38 -9.49
CA PRO A 36 1.85 -13.56 -9.65
C PRO A 36 1.27 -14.40 -8.51
N THR A 37 0.28 -13.85 -7.86
CA THR A 37 -0.50 -14.53 -6.81
C THR A 37 -1.98 -14.29 -7.00
N LYS A 38 -2.82 -15.13 -6.40
CA LYS A 38 -4.26 -14.88 -6.26
C LYS A 38 -4.57 -14.51 -4.81
N ASN A 39 -4.38 -15.44 -3.91
CA ASN A 39 -4.35 -15.20 -2.48
C ASN A 39 -2.90 -15.10 -2.04
N SER A 40 -2.56 -14.11 -1.25
CA SER A 40 -1.15 -13.83 -0.94
C SER A 40 -0.96 -13.71 0.56
N VAL A 41 0.16 -14.25 1.04
CA VAL A 41 0.68 -13.96 2.38
C VAL A 41 2.04 -13.34 2.21
N VAL A 42 2.22 -12.13 2.70
CA VAL A 42 3.51 -11.43 2.72
C VAL A 42 3.92 -11.25 4.18
N GLU A 43 5.01 -11.90 4.58
CA GLU A 43 5.67 -11.69 5.86
C GLU A 43 6.94 -10.89 5.63
N VAL A 44 7.14 -9.85 6.40
CA VAL A 44 8.31 -8.98 6.27
C VAL A 44 8.66 -8.34 7.61
N LYS A 45 9.92 -8.24 7.95
CA LYS A 45 10.38 -7.41 9.04
C LYS A 45 10.46 -5.96 8.58
N MET A 46 9.79 -5.05 9.28
CA MET A 46 9.78 -3.62 9.03
C MET A 46 10.47 -2.87 10.17
N ARG A 47 11.32 -1.91 9.82
CA ARG A 47 11.94 -0.99 10.76
C ARG A 47 11.84 0.44 10.23
N PHE A 48 11.31 1.33 11.07
CA PHE A 48 11.17 2.75 10.78
C PHE A 48 12.44 3.49 11.22
N ASP A 49 13.13 4.11 10.27
CA ASP A 49 14.36 4.89 10.49
C ASP A 49 14.12 6.33 10.01
N GLY A 50 13.13 7.02 10.59
CA GLY A 50 12.70 8.37 10.23
C GLY A 50 11.61 8.42 9.16
N CYS A 51 11.19 7.30 8.56
CA CYS A 51 10.06 7.29 7.64
C CYS A 51 8.73 7.45 8.40
N THR A 52 7.73 7.99 7.71
CA THR A 52 6.39 8.20 8.27
C THR A 52 5.41 7.08 7.91
N MET A 53 5.77 6.26 6.93
CA MET A 53 4.91 5.19 6.42
C MET A 53 5.76 4.14 5.70
N MET A 54 5.39 2.88 5.94
CA MET A 54 5.82 1.73 5.14
C MET A 54 4.58 0.98 4.67
N ASP A 55 4.63 0.37 3.50
CA ASP A 55 3.49 -0.39 2.98
C ASP A 55 3.85 -1.66 2.25
N VAL A 56 2.83 -2.51 2.14
CA VAL A 56 2.76 -3.65 1.24
C VAL A 56 1.58 -3.40 0.32
N GLU A 57 1.84 -3.31 -0.97
CA GLU A 57 0.86 -3.03 -2.02
C GLU A 57 0.78 -4.19 -3.01
N PHE A 58 -0.42 -4.45 -3.51
CA PHE A 58 -0.71 -5.47 -4.51
C PHE A 58 -1.24 -4.82 -5.77
N ASP A 59 -0.60 -5.13 -6.91
CA ASP A 59 -0.92 -4.59 -8.22
C ASP A 59 -1.23 -5.70 -9.23
N ASP A 60 -2.02 -5.36 -10.24
CA ASP A 60 -2.05 -6.09 -11.50
C ASP A 60 -1.64 -5.18 -12.66
N ARG A 61 -0.46 -5.43 -13.22
CA ARG A 61 0.07 -4.61 -14.32
C ARG A 61 -0.79 -4.60 -15.59
N LYS A 62 -1.70 -5.55 -15.73
CA LYS A 62 -2.62 -5.63 -16.87
C LYS A 62 -3.97 -4.96 -16.59
N TYR A 63 -4.25 -4.65 -15.33
CA TYR A 63 -5.50 -4.02 -14.96
C TYR A 63 -5.44 -2.51 -15.21
N THR A 64 -6.41 -2.01 -15.97
CA THR A 64 -6.49 -0.60 -16.37
C THR A 64 -7.60 0.20 -15.69
N GLY A 65 -8.38 -0.44 -14.82
CA GLY A 65 -9.48 0.20 -14.10
C GLY A 65 -9.04 1.00 -12.87
N SER A 66 -7.77 0.87 -12.48
CA SER A 66 -7.15 1.69 -11.43
C SER A 66 -5.81 2.26 -11.90
N HIS A 67 -5.36 3.31 -11.23
CA HIS A 67 -4.11 3.99 -11.53
C HIS A 67 -2.93 3.02 -11.42
N TYR A 68 -2.18 2.85 -12.50
CA TYR A 68 -1.07 1.89 -12.62
C TYR A 68 -1.38 0.44 -12.22
N GLY A 69 -2.67 0.07 -12.14
CA GLY A 69 -3.08 -1.28 -11.75
C GLY A 69 -3.07 -1.53 -10.25
N HIS A 70 -3.03 -0.49 -9.41
CA HIS A 70 -3.12 -0.63 -7.95
C HIS A 70 -4.44 -1.28 -7.55
N LEU A 71 -4.36 -2.36 -6.78
CA LEU A 71 -5.52 -3.14 -6.35
C LEU A 71 -5.85 -2.94 -4.88
N SER A 72 -4.86 -3.13 -4.01
CA SER A 72 -5.05 -3.00 -2.56
C SER A 72 -3.72 -2.81 -1.86
N ARG A 73 -3.78 -2.21 -0.65
CA ARG A 73 -2.58 -1.83 0.11
C ARG A 73 -2.82 -1.91 1.61
N ALA A 74 -1.81 -2.37 2.33
CA ALA A 74 -1.70 -2.22 3.78
C ALA A 74 -0.61 -1.20 4.11
N GLN A 75 -1.01 -0.04 4.62
CA GLN A 75 -0.09 1.00 5.13
C GLN A 75 0.12 0.86 6.63
N VAL A 76 1.37 0.80 7.05
CA VAL A 76 1.80 0.76 8.45
C VAL A 76 2.47 2.09 8.79
N ARG A 77 2.00 2.71 9.88
CA ARG A 77 2.57 3.90 10.51
C ARG A 77 2.84 3.59 11.98
N LEU A 78 3.59 4.44 12.67
CA LEU A 78 3.89 4.22 14.08
C LEU A 78 2.62 4.23 14.99
N ASP A 79 1.58 4.94 14.56
CA ASP A 79 0.33 5.13 15.31
C ASP A 79 -0.88 4.37 14.78
N LYS A 80 -0.81 3.84 13.56
CA LYS A 80 -1.97 3.19 12.90
C LYS A 80 -1.58 2.28 11.76
N VAL A 81 -2.48 1.34 11.46
CA VAL A 81 -2.50 0.55 10.22
C VAL A 81 -3.75 0.92 9.44
N THR A 82 -3.59 1.21 8.15
CA THR A 82 -4.71 1.46 7.23
C THR A 82 -4.68 0.43 6.10
N ILE A 83 -5.78 -0.28 5.91
CA ILE A 83 -5.99 -1.13 4.74
C ILE A 83 -6.85 -0.36 3.74
N MET A 84 -6.51 -0.44 2.47
CA MET A 84 -7.23 0.20 1.38
C MET A 84 -7.50 -0.78 0.25
N ASP A 85 -8.73 -0.85 -0.20
CA ASP A 85 -9.10 -1.34 -1.52
C ASP A 85 -8.93 -0.18 -2.49
N GLU A 86 -7.90 -0.22 -3.30
CA GLU A 86 -7.60 0.85 -4.25
C GLU A 86 -8.31 0.65 -5.58
N ARG A 87 -8.64 -0.60 -5.92
CA ARG A 87 -9.39 -0.93 -7.14
C ARG A 87 -10.79 -0.34 -7.14
N GLU A 88 -11.53 -0.47 -6.04
CA GLU A 88 -12.87 0.10 -5.87
C GLU A 88 -12.85 1.47 -5.18
N GLY A 89 -11.67 1.91 -4.71
CA GLY A 89 -11.48 3.10 -3.88
C GLY A 89 -10.71 4.22 -4.57
N SER A 90 -9.69 4.72 -3.87
CA SER A 90 -9.02 5.98 -4.19
C SER A 90 -8.29 5.99 -5.53
N GLN A 91 -7.84 4.84 -6.02
CA GLN A 91 -7.11 4.70 -7.28
C GLN A 91 -7.98 4.26 -8.45
N ASN A 92 -9.26 3.98 -8.23
CA ASN A 92 -10.22 3.68 -9.31
C ASN A 92 -10.31 4.87 -10.28
N GLU A 93 -10.12 4.63 -11.58
CA GLU A 93 -10.03 5.70 -12.58
C GLU A 93 -11.36 6.46 -12.76
N GLU A 94 -12.51 5.79 -12.62
CA GLU A 94 -13.80 6.49 -12.66
C GLU A 94 -13.98 7.40 -11.44
N ILE A 95 -13.62 6.91 -10.24
CA ILE A 95 -13.69 7.71 -9.02
C ILE A 95 -12.74 8.91 -9.10
N LYS A 96 -11.54 8.72 -9.65
CA LYS A 96 -10.59 9.82 -9.88
C LYS A 96 -11.18 10.86 -10.82
N ALA A 97 -11.78 10.44 -11.93
CA ALA A 97 -12.47 11.34 -12.86
C ALA A 97 -13.66 12.07 -12.19
N MET A 98 -14.47 11.34 -11.40
CA MET A 98 -15.60 11.95 -10.67
C MET A 98 -15.16 12.99 -9.64
N LYS A 99 -14.00 12.81 -8.99
CA LYS A 99 -13.44 13.77 -8.02
C LYS A 99 -13.13 15.14 -8.63
N LEU A 100 -12.96 15.23 -9.94
CA LEU A 100 -12.74 16.50 -10.65
C LEU A 100 -14.05 17.32 -10.79
N ASP A 101 -15.20 16.70 -10.60
CA ASP A 101 -16.51 17.35 -10.65
C ASP A 101 -17.04 17.58 -9.23
N PRO A 102 -17.07 18.83 -8.73
CA PRO A 102 -17.56 19.13 -7.39
C PRO A 102 -19.01 18.70 -7.12
N THR A 103 -19.82 18.56 -8.17
CA THR A 103 -21.23 18.14 -8.05
C THR A 103 -21.38 16.66 -7.70
N LYS A 104 -20.34 15.85 -7.92
CA LYS A 104 -20.31 14.41 -7.67
C LYS A 104 -19.76 14.02 -6.28
N LYS A 105 -19.50 14.98 -5.42
CA LYS A 105 -18.89 14.75 -4.11
C LYS A 105 -19.61 13.70 -3.26
N GLU A 106 -20.94 13.73 -3.23
CA GLU A 106 -21.73 12.76 -2.47
C GLU A 106 -21.70 11.37 -3.09
N GLU A 107 -21.74 11.27 -4.41
CA GLU A 107 -21.64 10.01 -5.14
C GLU A 107 -20.25 9.36 -4.93
N VAL A 108 -19.19 10.15 -5.02
CA VAL A 108 -17.82 9.72 -4.71
C VAL A 108 -17.73 9.19 -3.28
N ALA A 109 -18.26 9.93 -2.29
CA ALA A 109 -18.24 9.51 -0.90
C ALA A 109 -18.98 8.18 -0.70
N LYS A 110 -20.13 8.00 -1.36
CA LYS A 110 -20.91 6.76 -1.32
C LYS A 110 -20.14 5.59 -1.95
N ARG A 111 -19.51 5.78 -3.10
CA ARG A 111 -18.71 4.73 -3.77
C ARG A 111 -17.45 4.36 -2.98
N MET A 112 -16.83 5.30 -2.30
CA MET A 112 -15.66 5.05 -1.46
C MET A 112 -15.99 4.48 -0.08
N ALA A 113 -17.27 4.44 0.30
CA ALA A 113 -17.66 3.90 1.60
C ALA A 113 -17.29 2.41 1.71
N GLY A 114 -16.57 2.06 2.78
CA GLY A 114 -16.14 0.69 3.04
C GLY A 114 -14.91 0.21 2.24
N THR A 115 -14.31 1.07 1.39
CA THR A 115 -13.09 0.71 0.65
C THR A 115 -11.80 0.93 1.46
N SER A 116 -11.91 1.39 2.70
CA SER A 116 -10.76 1.52 3.60
C SER A 116 -11.15 1.35 5.06
N ALA A 117 -10.20 0.89 5.87
CA ALA A 117 -10.34 0.77 7.32
C ALA A 117 -9.02 1.12 8.00
N THR A 118 -9.10 1.85 9.12
CA THR A 118 -7.93 2.29 9.88
C THR A 118 -8.05 1.83 11.33
N TYR A 119 -6.95 1.29 11.86
CA TYR A 119 -6.86 0.73 13.20
C TYR A 119 -5.66 1.32 13.95
N PRO A 120 -5.83 1.70 15.22
CA PRO A 120 -4.73 2.23 16.02
C PRO A 120 -3.74 1.13 16.40
N VAL A 121 -2.46 1.46 16.34
CA VAL A 121 -1.35 0.67 16.90
C VAL A 121 -0.41 1.60 17.68
N LYS A 122 0.59 1.03 18.35
CA LYS A 122 1.63 1.80 19.04
C LYS A 122 2.97 1.13 18.75
N LEU A 123 3.62 1.58 17.70
CA LEU A 123 4.95 1.15 17.31
C LEU A 123 5.96 2.23 17.70
N LYS A 124 7.23 1.85 17.76
CA LYS A 124 8.33 2.77 18.09
C LYS A 124 9.33 2.81 16.94
N GLU A 125 9.82 3.99 16.68
CA GLU A 125 10.91 4.19 15.73
C GLU A 125 12.16 3.44 16.18
N GLY A 126 12.88 2.87 15.21
CA GLY A 126 14.11 2.10 15.46
C GLY A 126 13.88 0.66 15.93
N GLU A 127 12.66 0.28 16.30
CA GLU A 127 12.32 -1.12 16.61
C GLU A 127 11.95 -1.88 15.32
N THR A 128 12.24 -3.18 15.30
CA THR A 128 11.89 -4.06 14.18
C THR A 128 10.64 -4.86 14.53
N TYR A 129 9.69 -4.90 13.60
CA TYR A 129 8.40 -5.57 13.74
C TYR A 129 8.21 -6.60 12.63
N THR A 130 7.75 -7.79 12.97
CA THR A 130 7.29 -8.77 11.98
C THR A 130 5.87 -8.42 11.56
N VAL A 131 5.70 -7.96 10.33
CA VAL A 131 4.40 -7.62 9.74
C VAL A 131 3.99 -8.71 8.77
N VAL A 132 2.76 -9.22 8.92
CA VAL A 132 2.17 -10.18 7.99
C VAL A 132 0.93 -9.54 7.37
N VAL A 133 0.88 -9.50 6.04
CA VAL A 133 -0.26 -9.05 5.25
C VAL A 133 -0.82 -10.24 4.48
N GLU A 134 -2.06 -10.59 4.75
CA GLU A 134 -2.75 -11.72 4.13
C GLU A 134 -3.90 -11.20 3.27
N THR A 135 -4.00 -11.67 2.03
CA THR A 135 -5.17 -11.45 1.16
C THR A 135 -5.75 -12.81 0.78
N VAL A 136 -6.99 -13.06 1.19
CA VAL A 136 -7.71 -14.30 0.90
C VAL A 136 -9.13 -13.95 0.42
N GLY A 137 -9.45 -14.29 -0.83
CA GLY A 137 -10.68 -13.82 -1.45
C GLY A 137 -10.76 -12.29 -1.40
N ASP A 138 -11.87 -11.77 -0.91
CA ASP A 138 -12.14 -10.32 -0.77
C ASP A 138 -11.71 -9.72 0.59
N GLU A 139 -10.89 -10.44 1.36
CA GLU A 139 -10.45 -10.05 2.69
C GLU A 139 -8.94 -9.76 2.73
N MET A 140 -8.57 -8.70 3.43
CA MET A 140 -7.18 -8.43 3.83
C MET A 140 -7.07 -8.36 5.35
N ARG A 141 -6.05 -9.01 5.88
CA ARG A 141 -5.72 -9.02 7.31
C ARG A 141 -4.27 -8.59 7.51
N VAL A 142 -4.03 -7.85 8.58
CA VAL A 142 -2.68 -7.48 8.99
C VAL A 142 -2.45 -7.93 10.42
N SER A 143 -1.33 -8.59 10.65
CA SER A 143 -0.82 -8.85 11.98
C SER A 143 0.57 -8.25 12.18
N ILE A 144 0.89 -7.87 13.41
CA ILE A 144 2.19 -7.36 13.83
C ILE A 144 2.64 -8.19 15.04
N ASP A 145 3.82 -8.79 14.94
CA ASP A 145 4.40 -9.69 15.94
C ASP A 145 3.41 -10.78 16.37
N GLY A 146 2.74 -11.38 15.39
CA GLY A 146 1.76 -12.45 15.57
C GLY A 146 0.39 -12.02 16.13
N LYS A 147 0.18 -10.72 16.39
CA LYS A 147 -1.10 -10.20 16.85
C LYS A 147 -1.87 -9.56 15.69
N GLY A 148 -3.11 -10.02 15.43
CA GLY A 148 -4.01 -9.39 14.47
C GLY A 148 -4.33 -7.95 14.88
N VAL A 149 -4.09 -7.00 13.97
CA VAL A 149 -4.23 -5.56 14.24
C VAL A 149 -5.19 -4.85 13.29
N ALA A 150 -5.42 -5.38 12.08
CA ALA A 150 -6.31 -4.74 11.10
C ALA A 150 -6.99 -5.76 10.20
N PHE A 151 -8.18 -5.40 9.70
CA PHE A 151 -8.99 -6.21 8.81
C PHE A 151 -9.83 -5.32 7.87
N LEU A 152 -9.94 -5.72 6.61
CA LEU A 152 -10.88 -5.13 5.66
C LEU A 152 -11.44 -6.22 4.76
N LYS A 153 -12.76 -6.19 4.53
CA LYS A 153 -13.43 -6.96 3.49
C LYS A 153 -13.95 -6.00 2.43
N SER A 154 -13.44 -6.15 1.19
CA SER A 154 -13.83 -5.29 0.08
C SER A 154 -13.61 -6.00 -1.27
N PRO A 155 -14.51 -5.86 -2.24
CA PRO A 155 -14.46 -6.64 -3.49
C PRO A 155 -13.16 -6.48 -4.30
N GLY A 156 -12.52 -5.32 -4.24
CA GLY A 156 -11.30 -5.05 -4.99
C GLY A 156 -10.10 -5.88 -4.52
N ILE A 157 -10.07 -6.24 -3.25
CA ILE A 157 -9.04 -7.12 -2.68
C ILE A 157 -9.06 -8.51 -3.35
N GLY A 158 -10.26 -8.98 -3.73
CA GLY A 158 -10.49 -10.28 -4.37
C GLY A 158 -10.15 -10.35 -5.86
N HIS A 159 -9.34 -9.42 -6.38
CA HIS A 159 -8.93 -9.44 -7.78
C HIS A 159 -8.24 -10.77 -8.15
N GLU A 160 -8.59 -11.31 -9.33
CA GLU A 160 -8.18 -12.66 -9.77
C GLU A 160 -6.66 -12.88 -9.78
N THR A 161 -5.89 -11.87 -10.20
CA THR A 161 -4.45 -11.95 -10.31
C THR A 161 -3.79 -10.70 -9.73
N LYS A 162 -2.91 -10.91 -8.77
CA LYS A 162 -1.97 -9.89 -8.29
C LYS A 162 -0.63 -10.22 -8.94
N SER A 163 -0.23 -9.46 -9.96
CA SER A 163 0.96 -9.77 -10.75
C SER A 163 2.24 -9.20 -10.13
N LYS A 164 2.09 -8.29 -9.16
CA LYS A 164 3.20 -7.59 -8.53
C LYS A 164 2.87 -7.28 -7.07
N ILE A 165 3.89 -7.36 -6.23
CA ILE A 165 3.87 -6.88 -4.84
C ILE A 165 4.86 -5.72 -4.75
N GLU A 166 4.46 -4.62 -4.13
CA GLU A 166 5.35 -3.49 -3.86
C GLU A 166 5.55 -3.30 -2.37
N LEU A 167 6.79 -2.97 -2.01
CA LEU A 167 7.19 -2.54 -0.67
C LEU A 167 7.59 -1.07 -0.76
N GLY A 168 6.87 -0.22 -0.06
CA GLY A 168 7.02 1.22 -0.12
C GLY A 168 7.50 1.84 1.18
N VAL A 169 8.28 2.93 1.06
CA VAL A 169 8.75 3.76 2.16
C VAL A 169 8.50 5.21 1.83
N ALA A 170 7.78 5.93 2.68
CA ALA A 170 7.55 7.37 2.55
C ALA A 170 8.03 8.13 3.79
N GLY A 171 8.60 9.30 3.57
CA GLY A 171 9.26 10.11 4.58
C GLY A 171 10.78 10.07 4.41
N GLN A 172 11.52 9.65 5.40
CA GLN A 172 12.98 9.52 5.30
C GLN A 172 13.39 8.11 4.89
N SER A 173 13.75 7.26 5.84
CA SER A 173 14.23 5.91 5.57
C SER A 173 13.45 4.87 6.35
N GLY A 174 13.38 3.68 5.80
CA GLY A 174 12.89 2.48 6.46
C GLY A 174 13.55 1.27 5.83
N SER A 175 13.56 0.16 6.53
CA SER A 175 14.14 -1.08 6.04
C SER A 175 13.17 -2.24 6.12
N PHE A 176 13.28 -3.11 5.10
CA PHE A 176 12.59 -4.39 5.01
C PHE A 176 13.61 -5.51 5.10
N ASP A 177 13.32 -6.52 5.87
CA ASP A 177 14.16 -7.70 6.01
C ASP A 177 13.33 -8.98 6.08
N GLU A 178 13.95 -10.12 5.85
CA GLU A 178 13.31 -11.44 5.86
C GLU A 178 11.99 -11.49 5.06
N ILE A 179 12.00 -10.91 3.84
CA ILE A 179 10.81 -10.86 2.99
C ILE A 179 10.45 -12.27 2.53
N LYS A 180 9.24 -12.72 2.86
CA LYS A 180 8.69 -14.01 2.46
C LYS A 180 7.32 -13.82 1.85
N VAL A 181 7.08 -14.49 0.72
CA VAL A 181 5.80 -14.42 0.02
C VAL A 181 5.31 -15.82 -0.29
N TRP A 182 4.06 -16.09 0.04
CA TRP A 182 3.37 -17.33 -0.32
C TRP A 182 2.13 -17.02 -1.14
N ASN A 183 1.86 -17.87 -2.13
CA ASN A 183 0.56 -17.93 -2.78
C ASN A 183 -0.30 -18.91 -1.98
N ALA A 184 -1.28 -18.39 -1.24
CA ALA A 184 -2.18 -19.22 -0.46
C ALA A 184 -3.20 -19.90 -1.39
N ALA A 185 -3.41 -21.18 -1.18
CA ALA A 185 -4.38 -21.98 -1.96
C ALA A 185 -5.81 -21.76 -1.48
#